data_3d68163825aafeed840972a9540e18d8
#
_entry.id   3d68163825aafeed840972a9540e18d8
#
_cell.length_a   1.000
_cell.length_b   1.000
_cell.length_c   1.000
_cell.angle_alpha   90.00
_cell.angle_beta   90.00
_cell.angle_gamma   90.00
#
_symmetry.space_group_name_H-M   'P 1'
#
loop_
_entity.id
_entity.type
_entity.pdbx_description
1 polymer ?
#
loop_
_entity_poly.entity_id
_entity_poly.type
_entity_poly.pdbx_seq_one_letter_code
_entity_poly.pdbx_strand_id
1 'polypeptide(L)'
;MTLKNLADLVRLRLNVNAQDAPVNVDERVIIAMAENAMNGLLPKYLQAYGVDVIGVMAIRQYFDVQYDSDADLKYSDTQGKVNTIAGNMGLLGVGLTQDDDCDFIITKPAQQSIYSKLEAGQGKSVRVWQEGGRLYYRNLPFAVKQVVVRAIPNFSTLDTDTPIPMPADLQDAVIDKIIQSLLTNPDSEDKRNDGTDTKQTINQ
;
A
#
# COMPACT_ATOMS: atom_id res chain seq x y z
N MET A 1 6.87 12.93 5.96
CA MET A 1 7.17 12.07 7.13
C MET A 1 7.77 10.77 6.63
N THR A 2 8.74 10.17 7.34
CA THR A 2 9.24 8.81 7.04
C THR A 2 8.51 7.77 7.89
N LEU A 3 8.59 6.48 7.53
CA LEU A 3 8.03 5.40 8.35
C LEU A 3 8.66 5.36 9.75
N LYS A 4 9.96 5.62 9.82
CA LYS A 4 10.68 5.72 11.09
C LYS A 4 10.12 6.84 11.97
N ASN A 5 9.94 8.04 11.41
CA ASN A 5 9.36 9.16 12.13
C ASN A 5 7.93 8.86 12.63
N LEU A 6 7.13 8.15 11.82
CA LEU A 6 5.80 7.72 12.21
C LEU A 6 5.87 6.76 13.41
N ALA A 7 6.76 5.76 13.36
CA ALA A 7 6.95 4.82 14.46
C ALA A 7 7.40 5.50 15.74
N ASP A 8 8.31 6.46 15.64
CA ASP A 8 8.79 7.24 16.78
C ASP A 8 7.70 8.12 17.40
N LEU A 9 6.84 8.72 16.57
CA LEU A 9 5.69 9.50 17.05
C LEU A 9 4.64 8.62 17.74
N VAL A 10 4.38 7.42 17.23
CA VAL A 10 3.48 6.46 17.87
C VAL A 10 4.02 6.08 19.24
N ARG A 11 5.31 5.70 19.32
CA ARG A 11 5.96 5.38 20.62
C ARG A 11 5.91 6.54 21.59
N LEU A 12 6.21 7.75 21.13
CA LEU A 12 6.16 8.96 21.96
C LEU A 12 4.76 9.17 22.53
N ARG A 13 3.71 9.12 21.72
CA ARG A 13 2.32 9.31 22.17
C ARG A 13 1.85 8.18 23.09
N LEU A 14 2.27 6.93 22.86
CA LEU A 14 1.99 5.81 23.75
C LEU A 14 2.64 6.02 25.13
N ASN A 15 3.91 6.42 25.16
CA ASN A 15 4.64 6.63 26.42
C ASN A 15 4.10 7.83 27.24
N VAL A 16 3.58 8.86 26.59
CA VAL A 16 2.90 9.96 27.28
C VAL A 16 1.62 9.49 27.98
N ASN A 17 0.95 8.50 27.40
CA ASN A 17 -0.30 7.93 27.94
C ASN A 17 -0.07 6.76 28.90
N ALA A 18 1.12 6.15 28.91
CA ALA A 18 1.48 5.05 29.80
C ALA A 18 1.94 5.60 31.16
N GLN A 19 1.18 5.30 32.24
CA GLN A 19 1.49 5.78 33.57
C GLN A 19 2.61 4.99 34.27
N ASP A 20 2.88 3.74 33.89
CA ASP A 20 3.66 2.81 34.71
C ASP A 20 4.91 2.19 34.07
N ALA A 21 5.03 2.13 32.73
CA ALA A 21 6.22 1.61 32.05
C ALA A 21 6.30 2.09 30.60
N PRO A 22 7.50 2.31 30.04
CA PRO A 22 7.65 2.66 28.64
C PRO A 22 7.21 1.51 27.75
N VAL A 23 6.20 1.76 26.93
CA VAL A 23 5.71 0.80 25.94
C VAL A 23 6.67 0.79 24.76
N ASN A 24 7.36 -0.32 24.55
CA ASN A 24 8.27 -0.49 23.42
C ASN A 24 7.66 -1.42 22.38
N VAL A 25 6.98 -0.85 21.39
CA VAL A 25 6.41 -1.60 20.25
C VAL A 25 7.44 -1.70 19.13
N ASP A 26 7.58 -2.90 18.56
CA ASP A 26 8.47 -3.13 17.43
C ASP A 26 8.04 -2.27 16.23
N GLU A 27 9.01 -1.65 15.56
CA GLU A 27 8.79 -0.78 14.41
C GLU A 27 8.02 -1.48 13.28
N ARG A 28 8.31 -2.74 13.01
CA ARG A 28 7.63 -3.54 11.99
C ARG A 28 6.15 -3.71 12.28
N VAL A 29 5.80 -3.85 13.55
CA VAL A 29 4.39 -3.96 13.96
C VAL A 29 3.69 -2.63 13.75
N ILE A 30 4.33 -1.52 14.12
CA ILE A 30 3.77 -0.18 13.90
C ILE A 30 3.58 0.07 12.40
N ILE A 31 4.53 -0.30 11.55
CA ILE A 31 4.43 -0.17 10.08
C ILE A 31 3.25 -0.99 9.53
N ALA A 32 3.11 -2.25 9.96
CA ALA A 32 2.00 -3.09 9.54
C ALA A 32 0.64 -2.53 10.00
N MET A 33 0.58 -2.00 11.23
CA MET A 33 -0.63 -1.32 11.73
C MET A 33 -0.92 -0.02 10.98
N ALA A 34 0.12 0.73 10.58
CA ALA A 34 -0.02 1.93 9.77
C ALA A 34 -0.61 1.63 8.40
N GLU A 35 -0.14 0.57 7.73
CA GLU A 35 -0.69 0.10 6.47
C GLU A 35 -2.17 -0.28 6.60
N ASN A 36 -2.53 -1.04 7.63
CA ASN A 36 -3.92 -1.42 7.90
C ASN A 36 -4.80 -0.20 8.25
N ALA A 37 -4.30 0.72 9.07
CA ALA A 37 -4.99 1.96 9.41
C ALA A 37 -5.25 2.82 8.17
N MET A 38 -4.21 2.96 7.33
CA MET A 38 -4.26 3.68 6.07
C MET A 38 -5.31 3.08 5.13
N ASN A 39 -5.27 1.76 4.92
CA ASN A 39 -6.23 1.06 4.06
C ASN A 39 -7.68 1.24 4.51
N GLY A 40 -7.92 1.37 5.81
CA GLY A 40 -9.25 1.62 6.36
C GLY A 40 -9.69 3.08 6.31
N LEU A 41 -8.76 4.04 6.33
CA LEU A 41 -9.06 5.48 6.33
C LEU A 41 -9.12 6.05 4.91
N LEU A 42 -8.28 5.58 4.01
CA LEU A 42 -8.12 6.15 2.68
C LEU A 42 -9.42 6.21 1.86
N PRO A 43 -10.30 5.19 1.82
CA PRO A 43 -11.55 5.29 1.09
C PRO A 43 -12.46 6.41 1.59
N LYS A 44 -12.49 6.62 2.92
CA LYS A 44 -13.28 7.71 3.54
C LYS A 44 -12.66 9.08 3.25
N TYR A 45 -11.34 9.14 3.30
CA TYR A 45 -10.58 10.35 3.00
C TYR A 45 -10.78 10.78 1.55
N LEU A 46 -10.75 9.83 0.62
CA LEU A 46 -11.06 10.05 -0.79
C LEU A 46 -12.46 10.56 -1.04
N GLN A 47 -13.43 10.01 -0.33
CA GLN A 47 -14.82 10.45 -0.43
C GLN A 47 -15.00 11.89 0.05
N ALA A 48 -14.22 12.31 1.06
CA ALA A 48 -14.30 13.65 1.64
C ALA A 48 -13.58 14.72 0.83
N TYR A 49 -12.39 14.39 0.30
CA TYR A 49 -11.48 15.39 -0.28
C TYR A 49 -11.19 15.21 -1.77
N GLY A 50 -11.72 14.15 -2.40
CA GLY A 50 -11.54 13.89 -3.82
C GLY A 50 -10.22 13.20 -4.18
N VAL A 51 -10.08 12.89 -5.48
CA VAL A 51 -8.95 12.09 -6.01
C VAL A 51 -7.63 12.87 -6.01
N ASP A 52 -7.68 14.19 -6.05
CA ASP A 52 -6.48 15.04 -6.14
C ASP A 52 -5.56 14.88 -4.93
N VAL A 53 -6.12 14.59 -3.77
CA VAL A 53 -5.35 14.37 -2.55
C VAL A 53 -4.52 13.09 -2.62
N ILE A 54 -5.01 12.05 -3.30
CA ILE A 54 -4.23 10.81 -3.52
C ILE A 54 -3.02 11.10 -4.40
N GLY A 55 -3.15 12.03 -5.33
CA GLY A 55 -2.03 12.42 -6.19
C GLY A 55 -0.80 12.83 -5.41
N VAL A 56 -0.98 13.40 -4.21
CA VAL A 56 0.11 13.78 -3.30
C VAL A 56 0.76 12.56 -2.64
N MET A 57 -0.01 11.48 -2.42
CA MET A 57 0.47 10.27 -1.74
C MET A 57 1.09 9.23 -2.68
N ALA A 58 0.91 9.41 -3.97
CA ALA A 58 1.43 8.48 -4.95
C ALA A 58 2.91 8.74 -5.23
N ILE A 59 3.69 7.69 -5.22
CA ILE A 59 5.07 7.68 -5.67
C ILE A 59 5.18 7.07 -7.06
N ARG A 60 6.22 7.46 -7.79
CA ARG A 60 6.58 6.84 -9.06
C ARG A 60 7.44 5.61 -8.80
N GLN A 61 7.06 4.50 -9.41
CA GLN A 61 7.78 3.24 -9.35
C GLN A 61 7.97 2.71 -10.77
N TYR A 62 9.07 2.03 -11.02
CA TYR A 62 9.39 1.47 -12.33
C TYR A 62 9.31 -0.05 -12.24
N PHE A 63 8.60 -0.65 -13.19
CA PHE A 63 8.44 -2.10 -13.26
C PHE A 63 8.82 -2.61 -14.64
N ASP A 64 9.57 -3.70 -14.65
CA ASP A 64 9.92 -4.40 -15.89
C ASP A 64 8.70 -5.11 -16.45
N VAL A 65 8.60 -5.10 -17.77
CA VAL A 65 7.52 -5.75 -18.50
C VAL A 65 7.98 -7.15 -18.91
N GLN A 66 7.20 -8.14 -18.55
CA GLN A 66 7.36 -9.53 -18.89
C GLN A 66 6.23 -9.98 -19.84
N TYR A 67 6.41 -11.12 -20.47
CA TYR A 67 5.41 -11.72 -21.35
C TYR A 67 4.99 -13.09 -20.80
N ASP A 68 3.68 -13.26 -20.63
CA ASP A 68 3.06 -14.52 -20.27
C ASP A 68 2.58 -15.21 -21.55
N SER A 69 3.25 -16.30 -21.94
CA SER A 69 2.93 -17.05 -23.16
C SER A 69 1.60 -17.77 -23.07
N ASP A 70 1.16 -18.16 -21.87
CA ASP A 70 -0.06 -18.93 -21.67
C ASP A 70 -1.29 -18.04 -21.77
N ALA A 71 -1.17 -16.82 -21.24
CA ALA A 71 -2.24 -15.83 -21.30
C ALA A 71 -2.19 -14.94 -22.56
N ASP A 72 -1.10 -15.00 -23.34
CA ASP A 72 -0.81 -14.09 -24.48
C ASP A 72 -0.90 -12.61 -24.05
N LEU A 73 -0.38 -12.31 -22.88
CA LEU A 73 -0.45 -10.98 -22.28
C LEU A 73 0.90 -10.54 -21.76
N LYS A 74 1.12 -9.24 -21.75
CA LYS A 74 2.23 -8.63 -21.04
C LYS A 74 1.81 -8.30 -19.61
N TYR A 75 2.75 -8.42 -18.69
CA TYR A 75 2.52 -8.08 -17.29
C TYR A 75 3.77 -7.51 -16.64
N SER A 76 3.58 -6.84 -15.52
CA SER A 76 4.64 -6.48 -14.57
C SER A 76 4.29 -7.05 -13.20
N ASP A 77 5.25 -7.70 -12.58
CA ASP A 77 5.11 -8.14 -11.19
C ASP A 77 5.38 -6.95 -10.26
N THR A 78 4.38 -6.57 -9.49
CA THR A 78 4.50 -5.44 -8.57
C THR A 78 5.22 -5.81 -7.27
N GLN A 79 5.45 -7.11 -7.02
CA GLN A 79 6.09 -7.61 -5.80
C GLN A 79 5.47 -7.03 -4.51
N GLY A 80 4.17 -6.76 -4.53
CA GLY A 80 3.47 -6.15 -3.41
C GLY A 80 3.76 -4.65 -3.19
N LYS A 81 4.54 -4.00 -4.05
CA LYS A 81 4.91 -2.58 -3.86
C LYS A 81 3.75 -1.61 -4.10
N VAL A 82 2.77 -2.02 -4.89
CA VAL A 82 1.57 -1.21 -5.18
C VAL A 82 0.46 -1.60 -4.21
N ASN A 83 -0.09 -0.61 -3.53
CA ASN A 83 -1.20 -0.84 -2.60
C ASN A 83 -2.47 -1.22 -3.37
N THR A 84 -3.05 -2.36 -3.01
CA THR A 84 -4.25 -2.93 -3.61
C THR A 84 -5.52 -2.56 -2.84
N ILE A 85 -5.69 -1.30 -2.52
CA ILE A 85 -6.91 -0.83 -1.86
C ILE A 85 -8.14 -1.25 -2.68
N ALA A 86 -9.21 -1.61 -1.99
CA ALA A 86 -10.46 -2.07 -2.60
C ALA A 86 -10.87 -1.18 -3.80
N GLY A 87 -11.03 -1.80 -4.97
CA GLY A 87 -11.39 -1.10 -6.20
C GLY A 87 -10.23 -0.48 -6.99
N ASN A 88 -8.99 -0.90 -6.74
CA ASN A 88 -7.76 -0.39 -7.38
C ASN A 88 -7.52 1.11 -7.15
N MET A 89 -8.05 1.68 -6.08
CA MET A 89 -7.90 3.11 -5.78
C MET A 89 -6.45 3.52 -5.48
N GLY A 90 -5.57 2.56 -5.19
CA GLY A 90 -4.14 2.82 -4.99
C GLY A 90 -3.35 3.06 -6.28
N LEU A 91 -3.89 2.66 -7.43
CA LEU A 91 -3.27 2.82 -8.74
C LEU A 91 -3.80 4.09 -9.41
N LEU A 92 -2.97 5.10 -9.57
CA LEU A 92 -3.36 6.42 -10.08
C LEU A 92 -3.02 6.63 -11.55
N GLY A 93 -1.97 6.00 -12.03
CA GLY A 93 -1.58 6.11 -13.41
C GLY A 93 -0.50 5.09 -13.77
N VAL A 94 -0.49 4.72 -15.03
CA VAL A 94 0.54 3.87 -15.63
C VAL A 94 0.87 4.45 -17.00
N GLY A 95 2.14 4.48 -17.36
CA GLY A 95 2.58 5.03 -18.63
C GLY A 95 3.96 4.53 -19.05
N LEU A 96 4.44 5.09 -20.13
CA LEU A 96 5.80 4.85 -20.62
C LEU A 96 6.80 5.60 -19.73
N THR A 97 7.99 5.04 -19.58
CA THR A 97 9.05 5.63 -18.74
C THR A 97 9.54 7.00 -19.23
N GLN A 98 9.30 7.33 -20.50
CA GLN A 98 9.71 8.57 -21.12
C GLN A 98 8.66 9.69 -21.01
N ASP A 99 7.41 9.33 -20.72
CA ASP A 99 6.31 10.27 -20.66
C ASP A 99 5.99 10.62 -19.20
N ASP A 100 5.91 11.91 -18.91
CA ASP A 100 5.46 12.39 -17.59
C ASP A 100 3.98 12.09 -17.36
N ASP A 101 3.23 11.91 -18.42
CA ASP A 101 1.81 11.61 -18.42
C ASP A 101 1.59 10.10 -18.39
N CYS A 102 0.92 9.61 -17.36
CA CYS A 102 0.57 8.21 -17.23
C CYS A 102 -0.71 7.91 -18.02
N ASP A 103 -0.59 7.78 -19.35
CA ASP A 103 -1.70 7.79 -20.32
C ASP A 103 -2.44 6.48 -20.49
N PHE A 104 -2.02 5.41 -19.82
CA PHE A 104 -2.68 4.13 -19.96
C PHE A 104 -4.07 4.14 -19.32
N ILE A 105 -5.03 3.53 -19.97
CA ILE A 105 -6.38 3.43 -19.46
C ILE A 105 -6.44 2.36 -18.37
N ILE A 106 -6.65 2.79 -17.12
CA ILE A 106 -6.82 1.87 -15.99
C ILE A 106 -8.23 1.29 -16.05
N THR A 107 -8.32 -0.03 -16.04
CA THR A 107 -9.57 -0.79 -16.13
C THR A 107 -9.70 -1.79 -15.00
N LYS A 108 -10.92 -2.29 -14.76
CA LYS A 108 -11.14 -3.38 -13.81
C LYS A 108 -11.05 -4.73 -14.52
N PRO A 109 -10.58 -5.81 -13.86
CA PRO A 109 -10.53 -7.15 -14.47
C PRO A 109 -11.86 -7.57 -15.09
N ALA A 110 -12.98 -7.35 -14.41
CA ALA A 110 -14.32 -7.68 -14.89
C ALA A 110 -14.74 -6.92 -16.17
N GLN A 111 -14.10 -5.80 -16.47
CA GLN A 111 -14.42 -4.99 -17.66
C GLN A 111 -13.69 -5.46 -18.92
N GLN A 112 -12.68 -6.33 -18.79
CA GLN A 112 -11.85 -6.78 -19.91
C GLN A 112 -12.65 -7.48 -21.01
N SER A 113 -13.63 -8.31 -20.63
CA SER A 113 -14.50 -9.01 -21.60
C SER A 113 -15.40 -8.06 -22.40
N ILE A 114 -15.80 -6.93 -21.79
CA ILE A 114 -16.62 -5.91 -22.46
C ILE A 114 -15.75 -5.12 -23.45
N TYR A 115 -14.58 -4.69 -22.99
CA TYR A 115 -13.66 -3.92 -23.83
C TYR A 115 -13.11 -4.71 -25.01
N SER A 116 -12.87 -6.03 -24.86
CA SER A 116 -12.43 -6.87 -25.98
C SER A 116 -13.44 -6.94 -27.13
N LYS A 117 -14.74 -6.78 -26.82
CA LYS A 117 -15.81 -6.75 -27.84
C LYS A 117 -15.97 -5.37 -28.49
N LEU A 118 -15.58 -4.30 -27.78
CA LEU A 118 -15.66 -2.93 -28.26
C LEU A 118 -14.44 -2.48 -29.08
N GLU A 119 -13.37 -3.25 -29.04
CA GLU A 119 -12.09 -2.91 -29.68
C GLU A 119 -12.12 -2.87 -31.22
N ALA A 120 -13.15 -3.43 -31.86
CA ALA A 120 -13.25 -3.45 -33.32
C ALA A 120 -13.37 -2.05 -33.96
N GLY A 121 -13.52 -0.97 -33.16
CA GLY A 121 -13.71 0.38 -33.69
C GLY A 121 -12.97 1.50 -32.95
N GLN A 122 -12.31 1.23 -31.84
CA GLN A 122 -11.62 2.25 -31.07
C GLN A 122 -10.10 2.01 -31.05
N GLY A 123 -9.34 3.08 -31.26
CA GLY A 123 -7.89 3.06 -31.38
C GLY A 123 -7.17 2.22 -30.32
N LYS A 124 -5.96 1.80 -30.64
CA LYS A 124 -5.09 0.89 -29.85
C LYS A 124 -4.57 1.50 -28.54
N SER A 125 -5.42 2.08 -27.71
CA SER A 125 -5.02 2.59 -26.40
C SER A 125 -4.52 1.46 -25.51
N VAL A 126 -3.42 1.69 -24.83
CA VAL A 126 -2.90 0.73 -23.86
C VAL A 126 -3.82 0.68 -22.66
N ARG A 127 -4.24 -0.51 -22.29
CA ARG A 127 -5.08 -0.74 -21.11
C ARG A 127 -4.30 -1.52 -20.07
N VAL A 128 -4.54 -1.16 -18.82
CA VAL A 128 -3.90 -1.81 -17.68
C VAL A 128 -4.94 -2.19 -16.63
N TRP A 129 -4.77 -3.33 -16.02
CA TRP A 129 -5.55 -3.73 -14.83
C TRP A 129 -4.65 -4.47 -13.87
N GLN A 130 -5.02 -4.43 -12.59
CA GLN A 130 -4.31 -5.10 -11.53
C GLN A 130 -5.06 -6.36 -11.09
N GLU A 131 -4.34 -7.49 -11.03
CA GLU A 131 -4.89 -8.76 -10.57
C GLU A 131 -3.75 -9.61 -9.97
N GLY A 132 -3.99 -10.20 -8.79
CA GLY A 132 -3.05 -11.12 -8.16
C GLY A 132 -1.64 -10.55 -7.90
N GLY A 133 -1.50 -9.26 -7.63
CA GLY A 133 -0.20 -8.61 -7.43
C GLY A 133 0.56 -8.29 -8.72
N ARG A 134 -0.09 -8.45 -9.86
CA ARG A 134 0.46 -8.14 -11.18
C ARG A 134 -0.34 -7.05 -11.86
N LEU A 135 0.34 -6.26 -12.69
CA LEU A 135 -0.27 -5.34 -13.65
C LEU A 135 -0.23 -5.98 -15.02
N TYR A 136 -1.38 -6.25 -15.58
CA TYR A 136 -1.53 -6.80 -16.92
C TYR A 136 -1.77 -5.68 -17.93
N TYR A 137 -1.22 -5.85 -19.13
CA TYR A 137 -1.30 -4.86 -20.19
C TYR A 137 -1.91 -5.45 -21.46
N ARG A 138 -2.85 -4.71 -22.05
CA ARG A 138 -3.37 -4.98 -23.37
C ARG A 138 -2.94 -3.88 -24.32
N ASN A 139 -2.59 -4.24 -25.54
CA ASN A 139 -2.11 -3.33 -26.58
C ASN A 139 -0.78 -2.61 -26.24
N LEU A 140 -0.02 -3.10 -25.28
CA LEU A 140 1.29 -2.53 -24.98
C LEU A 140 2.28 -2.87 -26.12
N PRO A 141 2.94 -1.90 -26.77
CA PRO A 141 3.90 -2.17 -27.83
C PRO A 141 4.98 -3.16 -27.41
N PHE A 142 5.42 -4.00 -28.36
CA PHE A 142 6.40 -5.06 -28.05
C PHE A 142 7.74 -4.50 -27.56
N ALA A 143 8.14 -3.35 -28.05
CA ALA A 143 9.40 -2.71 -27.70
C ALA A 143 9.49 -2.21 -26.26
N VAL A 144 8.33 -2.06 -25.57
CA VAL A 144 8.29 -1.55 -24.20
C VAL A 144 8.81 -2.62 -23.26
N LYS A 145 9.90 -2.31 -22.56
CA LYS A 145 10.55 -3.19 -21.57
C LYS A 145 10.27 -2.77 -20.13
N GLN A 146 9.90 -1.51 -19.92
CA GLN A 146 9.66 -0.95 -18.60
C GLN A 146 8.52 0.06 -18.65
N VAL A 147 7.75 0.12 -17.60
CA VAL A 147 6.65 1.08 -17.42
C VAL A 147 6.86 1.87 -16.14
N VAL A 148 6.35 3.08 -16.11
CA VAL A 148 6.22 3.88 -14.90
C VAL A 148 4.83 3.70 -14.33
N VAL A 149 4.76 3.49 -13.03
CA VAL A 149 3.50 3.34 -12.28
C VAL A 149 3.46 4.40 -11.21
N ARG A 150 2.42 5.19 -11.21
CA ARG A 150 2.13 6.15 -10.15
C ARG A 150 1.06 5.55 -9.24
N ALA A 151 1.48 5.15 -8.05
CA ALA A 151 0.61 4.44 -7.11
C ALA A 151 0.95 4.78 -5.67
N ILE A 152 -0.01 4.57 -4.79
CA ILE A 152 0.23 4.57 -3.35
C ILE A 152 1.04 3.32 -3.03
N PRO A 153 2.21 3.45 -2.36
CA PRO A 153 3.02 2.30 -2.02
C PRO A 153 2.43 1.51 -0.86
N ASN A 154 2.75 0.24 -0.77
CA ASN A 154 2.60 -0.51 0.46
C ASN A 154 3.74 -0.12 1.42
N PHE A 155 3.40 0.27 2.63
CA PHE A 155 4.37 0.74 3.62
C PHE A 155 5.36 -0.34 4.02
N SER A 156 4.92 -1.59 4.09
CA SER A 156 5.76 -2.74 4.40
C SER A 156 6.88 -3.02 3.39
N THR A 157 6.78 -2.43 2.18
CA THR A 157 7.77 -2.60 1.10
C THR A 157 8.71 -1.40 0.93
N LEU A 158 8.49 -0.34 1.70
CA LEU A 158 9.34 0.85 1.67
C LEU A 158 10.47 0.75 2.68
N ASP A 159 11.60 1.35 2.34
CA ASP A 159 12.63 1.63 3.33
C ASP A 159 12.09 2.59 4.39
N THR A 160 12.46 2.37 5.65
CA THR A 160 11.97 3.14 6.80
C THR A 160 12.33 4.62 6.73
N ASP A 161 13.39 4.96 6.01
CA ASP A 161 13.83 6.34 5.79
C ASP A 161 13.21 6.99 4.54
N THR A 162 12.43 6.24 3.75
CA THR A 162 11.75 6.79 2.57
C THR A 162 10.66 7.78 3.00
N PRO A 163 10.66 9.01 2.49
CA PRO A 163 9.60 9.97 2.76
C PRO A 163 8.27 9.50 2.19
N ILE A 164 7.24 9.47 3.04
CA ILE A 164 5.87 9.21 2.61
C ILE A 164 5.15 10.54 2.54
N PRO A 165 4.75 10.98 1.37
CA PRO A 165 3.95 12.19 1.22
C PRO A 165 2.52 11.91 1.70
N MET A 166 2.25 12.16 2.96
CA MET A 166 0.94 12.00 3.58
C MET A 166 0.47 13.34 4.13
N PRO A 167 -0.75 13.78 3.84
CA PRO A 167 -1.34 14.99 4.45
C PRO A 167 -1.34 14.91 5.97
N ALA A 168 -1.13 16.03 6.65
CA ALA A 168 -0.94 16.07 8.10
C ALA A 168 -2.16 15.53 8.89
N ASP A 169 -3.35 15.84 8.45
CA ASP A 169 -4.60 15.38 9.04
C ASP A 169 -4.79 13.85 8.92
N LEU A 170 -4.36 13.27 7.78
CA LEU A 170 -4.35 11.82 7.60
C LEU A 170 -3.27 11.16 8.45
N GLN A 171 -2.11 11.81 8.62
CA GLN A 171 -1.04 11.32 9.50
C GLN A 171 -1.54 11.18 10.94
N ASP A 172 -2.19 12.22 11.46
CA ASP A 172 -2.74 12.20 12.82
C ASP A 172 -3.82 11.13 12.98
N ALA A 173 -4.72 11.00 12.01
CA ALA A 173 -5.75 9.97 12.01
C ALA A 173 -5.19 8.54 11.98
N VAL A 174 -4.10 8.30 11.22
CA VAL A 174 -3.41 7.00 11.19
C VAL A 174 -2.76 6.72 12.55
N ILE A 175 -2.04 7.69 13.12
CA ILE A 175 -1.39 7.54 14.42
C ILE A 175 -2.42 7.25 15.52
N ASP A 176 -3.50 8.01 15.58
CA ASP A 176 -4.56 7.82 16.58
C ASP A 176 -5.20 6.45 16.45
N LYS A 177 -5.43 5.96 15.23
CA LYS A 177 -5.99 4.63 15.00
C LYS A 177 -5.03 3.52 15.43
N ILE A 178 -3.72 3.68 15.24
CA ILE A 178 -2.71 2.73 15.73
C ILE A 178 -2.73 2.71 17.26
N ILE A 179 -2.70 3.87 17.90
CA ILE A 179 -2.73 4.00 19.35
C ILE A 179 -3.98 3.35 19.94
N GLN A 180 -5.16 3.64 19.37
CA GLN A 180 -6.40 3.00 19.78
C GLN A 180 -6.34 1.47 19.66
N SER A 181 -5.79 0.96 18.58
CA SER A 181 -5.66 -0.49 18.38
C SER A 181 -4.71 -1.14 19.38
N LEU A 182 -3.63 -0.45 19.76
CA LEU A 182 -2.69 -0.94 20.77
C LEU A 182 -3.27 -0.90 22.19
N LEU A 183 -4.08 0.11 22.50
CA LEU A 183 -4.72 0.25 23.80
C LEU A 183 -5.91 -0.70 23.98
N THR A 184 -6.60 -1.06 22.89
CA THR A 184 -7.78 -1.98 22.95
C THR A 184 -7.42 -3.45 22.91
N ASN A 185 -6.18 -3.82 22.51
CA ASN A 185 -5.67 -5.19 22.48
C ASN A 185 -4.46 -5.36 23.41
N PRO A 186 -4.64 -5.32 24.74
CA PRO A 186 -3.55 -5.54 25.70
C PRO A 186 -2.91 -6.94 25.58
N ASP A 187 -3.62 -7.94 25.04
CA ASP A 187 -3.09 -9.30 24.83
C ASP A 187 -1.96 -9.39 23.79
N SER A 188 -1.71 -8.34 23.02
CA SER A 188 -0.56 -8.30 22.11
C SER A 188 0.76 -8.00 22.82
N GLU A 189 0.72 -7.47 24.05
CA GLU A 189 1.88 -7.18 24.85
C GLU A 189 2.38 -8.38 25.65
N ASP A 190 1.47 -9.24 26.11
CA ASP A 190 1.79 -10.33 27.05
C ASP A 190 2.46 -11.55 26.36
N LYS A 191 2.46 -11.62 25.03
CA LYS A 191 3.17 -12.67 24.28
C LYS A 191 4.61 -12.33 23.93
N ARG A 192 5.12 -11.19 24.36
CA ARG A 192 6.44 -10.71 23.94
C ARG A 192 7.49 -10.70 25.02
N ASN A 193 7.39 -11.41 26.01
CA ASN A 193 8.47 -11.55 26.91
C ASN A 193 8.01 -11.90 28.28
N ASP A 194 8.21 -13.06 28.60
CA ASP A 194 9.34 -13.13 29.44
C ASP A 194 9.81 -14.58 29.54
N GLY A 195 11.05 -14.70 29.27
CA GLY A 195 11.76 -15.93 29.54
C GLY A 195 11.82 -16.28 31.03
N THR A 196 10.86 -15.81 31.82
CA THR A 196 10.70 -16.10 33.24
C THR A 196 9.38 -16.78 33.52
N ASP A 197 8.97 -17.74 32.68
CA ASP A 197 8.04 -18.75 33.14
C ASP A 197 8.70 -19.58 34.23
N THR A 198 8.64 -19.06 35.43
CA THR A 198 8.97 -19.78 36.64
C THR A 198 8.02 -20.97 36.69
N LYS A 199 8.53 -22.15 36.34
CA LYS A 199 7.91 -23.44 36.64
C LYS A 199 7.50 -23.43 38.10
N GLN A 200 6.25 -23.15 38.38
CA GLN A 200 5.68 -23.56 39.66
C GLN A 200 5.62 -25.08 39.66
N THR A 201 6.63 -25.64 40.26
CA THR A 201 6.66 -27.02 40.69
C THR A 201 5.51 -27.22 41.67
N ILE A 202 4.42 -27.81 41.24
CA ILE A 202 3.42 -28.33 42.15
C ILE A 202 3.99 -29.64 42.68
N ASN A 203 4.53 -29.57 43.89
CA ASN A 203 4.72 -30.72 44.74
C ASN A 203 3.35 -31.09 45.31
N GLN A 204 2.80 -32.23 44.88
CA GLN A 204 2.21 -33.24 45.76
C GLN A 204 1.91 -34.48 44.92
#